data_64b72ba997321262d2fe8f7623b6dfe7
#
_entry.id   64b72ba997321262d2fe8f7623b6dfe7
#
_cell.length_a   1.000
_cell.length_b   1.000
_cell.length_c   1.000
_cell.angle_alpha   90.00
_cell.angle_beta   90.00
_cell.angle_gamma   90.00
#
_symmetry.space_group_name_H-M   'P 1'
#
loop_
_entity.id
_entity.type
_entity.pdbx_description
1 polymer ?
#
loop_
_entity_poly.entity_id
_entity_poly.type
_entity_poly.pdbx_seq_one_letter_code
_entity_poly.pdbx_strand_id
1 'polypeptide(L)'
;LRSYIRFNACVTGLEPRDGGDSGWIITIGGDAGDDREEFDLVVIATGLYSDVPNKPTFPGKEGYQGAILHSSEVRTRGPLIGRNVVVVGYGKSAADIVAEAAKVAKNVHMVFRRTHWPVPRKVVGMLPFKWVGLSRMTSAFMPLYQRSTSMERWLHGIGKPLVWIFWRFFEIVIRLQCRLGTEISNGKNLIPTEPFESDTNGEGTMVTPPEFFPLIANGRVSAHRTEIVRYMPDGVVLKDGTRLAVDCVVLATGWESEFNYFSPDIRMRLGTDDDGFYLYRHLLHPDFPKLIFVGRATAVSNIITCSLQARWLAELIAERFVLPERADMVQEITEIKAWKRSWMPYSPARSTRIFLHAQHYHDELLKDLGIDPLRKRGPFAPLKELFAPYEPGDYRSIVSGDFM
;
A
#
# COMPACT_ATOMS: atom_id res chain seq x y z
N LEU A 1 -13.90 -8.42 24.51
CA LEU A 1 -13.82 -8.49 23.04
C LEU A 1 -13.83 -9.93 22.51
N ARG A 2 -13.11 -10.89 23.14
CA ARG A 2 -12.98 -12.27 22.62
C ARG A 2 -14.34 -12.99 22.45
N SER A 3 -15.31 -12.71 23.30
CA SER A 3 -16.66 -13.26 23.21
C SER A 3 -17.47 -12.81 21.99
N TYR A 4 -17.04 -11.72 21.35
CA TYR A 4 -17.64 -11.19 20.13
C TYR A 4 -16.92 -11.63 18.85
N ILE A 5 -15.88 -12.48 18.97
CA ILE A 5 -15.10 -12.96 17.83
C ILE A 5 -15.45 -14.42 17.57
N ARG A 6 -15.96 -14.71 16.38
CA ARG A 6 -16.18 -16.05 15.87
C ARG A 6 -14.94 -16.49 15.07
N PHE A 7 -14.17 -17.39 15.64
CA PHE A 7 -13.00 -17.97 14.95
C PHE A 7 -13.42 -19.08 14.02
N ASN A 8 -12.57 -19.42 13.05
CA ASN A 8 -12.80 -20.45 12.04
C ASN A 8 -14.11 -20.25 11.25
N ALA A 9 -14.53 -19.01 11.08
CA ALA A 9 -15.70 -18.60 10.32
C ALA A 9 -15.22 -17.90 9.05
N CYS A 10 -15.22 -18.61 7.93
CA CYS A 10 -14.83 -18.08 6.63
C CYS A 10 -16.06 -17.51 5.93
N VAL A 11 -16.07 -16.22 5.64
CA VAL A 11 -17.13 -15.59 4.83
C VAL A 11 -16.92 -15.99 3.37
N THR A 12 -17.88 -16.72 2.79
CA THR A 12 -17.85 -17.22 1.42
C THR A 12 -18.82 -16.48 0.51
N GLY A 13 -19.79 -15.76 1.08
CA GLY A 13 -20.77 -14.97 0.33
C GLY A 13 -21.24 -13.76 1.08
N LEU A 14 -21.58 -12.70 0.33
CA LEU A 14 -22.16 -11.47 0.83
C LEU A 14 -23.23 -10.98 -0.15
N GLU A 15 -24.48 -10.96 0.28
CA GLU A 15 -25.63 -10.58 -0.53
C GLU A 15 -26.39 -9.41 0.11
N PRO A 16 -26.79 -8.38 -0.69
CA PRO A 16 -27.55 -7.27 -0.16
C PRO A 16 -29.00 -7.66 0.11
N ARG A 17 -29.58 -7.19 1.21
CA ARG A 17 -31.01 -7.20 1.46
C ARG A 17 -31.62 -5.95 0.79
N ASP A 18 -32.74 -6.13 0.07
CA ASP A 18 -33.46 -5.02 -0.58
C ASP A 18 -32.53 -4.06 -1.36
N GLY A 19 -31.60 -4.61 -2.13
CA GLY A 19 -30.65 -3.82 -2.89
C GLY A 19 -29.48 -3.23 -2.09
N GLY A 20 -29.41 -3.46 -0.78
CA GLY A 20 -28.37 -2.96 0.14
C GLY A 20 -28.85 -1.92 1.15
N ASP A 21 -30.10 -1.47 1.05
CA ASP A 21 -30.65 -0.45 1.94
C ASP A 21 -31.05 -1.00 3.32
N SER A 22 -31.50 -2.26 3.38
CA SER A 22 -31.95 -2.92 4.61
C SER A 22 -30.84 -3.68 5.34
N GLY A 23 -29.67 -3.83 4.74
CA GLY A 23 -28.55 -4.59 5.32
C GLY A 23 -28.05 -5.70 4.40
N TRP A 24 -27.44 -6.73 4.97
CA TRP A 24 -26.69 -7.75 4.26
C TRP A 24 -26.95 -9.15 4.83
N ILE A 25 -26.87 -10.16 3.98
CA ILE A 25 -26.82 -11.58 4.34
C ILE A 25 -25.40 -12.06 4.16
N ILE A 26 -24.79 -12.60 5.21
CA ILE A 26 -23.45 -13.17 5.18
C ILE A 26 -23.58 -14.70 5.12
N THR A 27 -22.92 -15.31 4.15
CA THR A 27 -22.75 -16.76 4.07
C THR A 27 -21.40 -17.12 4.70
N ILE A 28 -21.43 -17.98 5.69
CA ILE A 28 -20.25 -18.46 6.42
C ILE A 28 -20.08 -19.93 6.07
N GLY A 29 -19.00 -20.24 5.33
CA GLY A 29 -18.65 -21.62 4.98
C GLY A 29 -18.10 -22.38 6.18
N GLY A 30 -18.49 -23.62 6.34
CA GLY A 30 -18.02 -24.51 7.38
C GLY A 30 -18.12 -25.99 7.00
N ASP A 31 -17.46 -26.86 7.77
CA ASP A 31 -17.46 -28.33 7.54
C ASP A 31 -18.85 -28.97 7.61
N ALA A 32 -19.79 -28.30 8.30
CA ALA A 32 -21.19 -28.75 8.48
C ALA A 32 -22.17 -28.20 7.44
N GLY A 33 -21.69 -27.39 6.48
CA GLY A 33 -22.49 -26.67 5.49
C GLY A 33 -22.41 -25.14 5.68
N ASP A 34 -23.08 -24.41 4.76
CA ASP A 34 -23.10 -22.96 4.79
C ASP A 34 -24.17 -22.46 5.79
N ASP A 35 -23.74 -21.57 6.69
CA ASP A 35 -24.62 -20.86 7.60
C ASP A 35 -24.90 -19.46 7.05
N ARG A 36 -26.14 -18.96 7.15
CA ARG A 36 -26.56 -17.65 6.62
C ARG A 36 -27.10 -16.79 7.75
N GLU A 37 -26.49 -15.64 7.95
CA GLU A 37 -26.86 -14.68 8.99
C GLU A 37 -27.15 -13.31 8.40
N GLU A 38 -28.13 -12.61 8.96
CA GLU A 38 -28.54 -11.28 8.54
C GLU A 38 -27.96 -10.20 9.45
N PHE A 39 -27.46 -9.13 8.83
CA PHE A 39 -26.89 -7.98 9.55
C PHE A 39 -27.39 -6.67 8.96
N ASP A 40 -27.66 -5.68 9.81
CA ASP A 40 -28.08 -4.35 9.40
C ASP A 40 -26.94 -3.54 8.77
N LEU A 41 -25.70 -3.85 9.17
CA LEU A 41 -24.49 -3.19 8.68
C LEU A 41 -23.33 -4.18 8.68
N VAL A 42 -22.55 -4.17 7.58
CA VAL A 42 -21.35 -5.00 7.45
C VAL A 42 -20.11 -4.12 7.31
N VAL A 43 -19.08 -4.43 8.09
CA VAL A 43 -17.79 -3.76 8.05
C VAL A 43 -16.74 -4.74 7.52
N ILE A 44 -16.18 -4.44 6.36
CA ILE A 44 -15.07 -5.19 5.78
C ILE A 44 -13.76 -4.60 6.29
N ALA A 45 -13.07 -5.35 7.15
CA ALA A 45 -11.80 -4.97 7.76
C ALA A 45 -10.68 -5.98 7.45
N THR A 46 -10.74 -6.62 6.27
CA THR A 46 -9.81 -7.67 5.83
C THR A 46 -8.44 -7.13 5.37
N GLY A 47 -8.27 -5.81 5.36
CA GLY A 47 -7.03 -5.17 4.95
C GLY A 47 -6.91 -4.99 3.43
N LEU A 48 -5.66 -4.81 2.97
CA LEU A 48 -5.34 -4.48 1.58
C LEU A 48 -5.03 -5.70 0.71
N TYR A 49 -4.69 -6.81 1.34
CA TYR A 49 -4.23 -8.03 0.66
C TYR A 49 -5.34 -9.08 0.73
N SER A 50 -5.61 -9.71 -0.43
CA SER A 50 -6.52 -10.84 -0.50
C SER A 50 -5.84 -12.12 0.02
N ASP A 51 -6.60 -13.20 0.13
CA ASP A 51 -6.07 -14.54 0.44
C ASP A 51 -5.44 -15.20 -0.79
N VAL A 52 -5.61 -14.60 -1.98
CA VAL A 52 -5.16 -15.15 -3.24
C VAL A 52 -3.81 -14.54 -3.63
N PRO A 53 -2.70 -15.31 -3.52
CA PRO A 53 -1.39 -14.84 -3.94
C PRO A 53 -1.32 -14.75 -5.46
N ASN A 54 -0.78 -13.64 -5.97
CA ASN A 54 -0.50 -13.49 -7.40
C ASN A 54 0.69 -14.39 -7.78
N LYS A 55 0.41 -15.50 -8.45
CA LYS A 55 1.42 -16.47 -8.90
C LYS A 55 1.48 -16.50 -10.44
N PRO A 56 2.21 -15.57 -11.09
CA PRO A 56 2.34 -15.59 -12.53
C PRO A 56 2.96 -16.92 -13.00
N THR A 57 2.44 -17.44 -14.09
CA THR A 57 2.93 -18.65 -14.74
C THR A 57 3.77 -18.30 -15.96
N PHE A 58 4.89 -19.02 -16.15
CA PHE A 58 5.74 -18.90 -17.32
C PHE A 58 5.80 -20.25 -18.05
N PRO A 59 5.99 -20.28 -19.38
CA PRO A 59 6.16 -21.50 -20.16
C PRO A 59 7.24 -22.42 -19.57
N GLY A 60 7.03 -23.73 -19.64
CA GLY A 60 7.99 -24.74 -19.17
C GLY A 60 7.90 -25.06 -17.67
N LYS A 61 6.89 -24.56 -16.96
CA LYS A 61 6.70 -24.80 -15.53
C LYS A 61 6.60 -26.29 -15.18
N GLU A 62 5.94 -27.06 -16.02
CA GLU A 62 5.70 -28.49 -15.83
C GLU A 62 7.00 -29.32 -15.84
N GLY A 63 8.04 -28.82 -16.55
CA GLY A 63 9.35 -29.47 -16.61
C GLY A 63 10.35 -28.99 -15.57
N TYR A 64 10.02 -27.93 -14.83
CA TYR A 64 10.94 -27.37 -13.82
C TYR A 64 11.01 -28.27 -12.58
N GLN A 65 12.21 -28.66 -12.19
CA GLN A 65 12.46 -29.61 -11.09
C GLN A 65 12.65 -28.92 -9.72
N GLY A 66 12.78 -27.60 -9.71
CA GLY A 66 12.95 -26.83 -8.49
C GLY A 66 11.63 -26.46 -7.81
N ALA A 67 11.72 -25.81 -6.66
CA ALA A 67 10.57 -25.30 -5.93
C ALA A 67 10.09 -23.94 -6.49
N ILE A 68 8.77 -23.75 -6.60
CA ILE A 68 8.15 -22.46 -6.91
C ILE A 68 7.26 -22.09 -5.70
N LEU A 69 7.64 -21.03 -5.00
CA LEU A 69 6.97 -20.57 -3.77
C LEU A 69 6.48 -19.12 -3.97
N HIS A 70 5.32 -18.82 -3.41
CA HIS A 70 4.96 -17.42 -3.21
C HIS A 70 5.64 -16.87 -1.93
N SER A 71 5.85 -15.57 -1.85
CA SER A 71 6.50 -14.93 -0.69
C SER A 71 5.81 -15.25 0.64
N SER A 72 4.50 -15.46 0.67
CA SER A 72 3.74 -15.86 1.86
C SER A 72 4.01 -17.28 2.35
N GLU A 73 4.57 -18.14 1.50
CA GLU A 73 4.92 -19.53 1.81
C GLU A 73 6.32 -19.61 2.42
N VAL A 74 7.13 -18.56 2.29
CA VAL A 74 8.50 -18.49 2.87
C VAL A 74 8.41 -17.97 4.31
N ARG A 75 7.94 -18.81 5.22
CA ARG A 75 7.81 -18.45 6.65
C ARG A 75 9.09 -18.64 7.44
N THR A 76 10.02 -19.43 6.94
CA THR A 76 11.32 -19.72 7.54
C THR A 76 12.40 -19.74 6.46
N ARG A 77 13.68 -19.76 6.86
CA ARG A 77 14.80 -19.89 5.93
C ARG A 77 14.95 -21.29 5.31
N GLY A 78 14.30 -22.30 5.87
CA GLY A 78 14.43 -23.70 5.44
C GLY A 78 14.43 -23.91 3.92
N PRO A 79 13.42 -23.41 3.19
CA PRO A 79 13.35 -23.55 1.73
C PRO A 79 14.51 -22.91 0.96
N LEU A 80 15.32 -22.04 1.59
CA LEU A 80 16.36 -21.25 0.93
C LEU A 80 17.78 -21.77 1.21
N ILE A 81 17.96 -22.61 2.25
CA ILE A 81 19.28 -23.05 2.73
C ILE A 81 20.03 -23.82 1.65
N GLY A 82 21.25 -23.35 1.33
CA GLY A 82 22.19 -24.02 0.41
C GLY A 82 21.77 -24.01 -1.07
N ARG A 83 20.63 -23.39 -1.41
CA ARG A 83 20.05 -23.38 -2.76
C ARG A 83 20.51 -22.18 -3.59
N ASN A 84 20.41 -22.33 -4.90
CA ASN A 84 20.43 -21.21 -5.83
C ASN A 84 19.00 -20.64 -5.90
N VAL A 85 18.79 -19.44 -5.40
CA VAL A 85 17.47 -18.83 -5.23
C VAL A 85 17.31 -17.68 -6.22
N VAL A 86 16.16 -17.59 -6.89
CA VAL A 86 15.73 -16.39 -7.59
C VAL A 86 14.47 -15.82 -6.93
N VAL A 87 14.51 -14.53 -6.61
CA VAL A 87 13.35 -13.79 -6.08
C VAL A 87 12.80 -12.89 -7.18
N VAL A 88 11.52 -13.03 -7.50
CA VAL A 88 10.83 -12.26 -8.53
C VAL A 88 10.02 -11.14 -7.89
N GLY A 89 10.36 -9.90 -8.17
CA GLY A 89 9.73 -8.69 -7.64
C GLY A 89 10.71 -7.68 -7.10
N TYR A 90 10.23 -6.45 -6.80
CA TYR A 90 11.04 -5.36 -6.25
C TYR A 90 10.32 -4.63 -5.09
N GLY A 91 9.31 -5.24 -4.51
CA GLY A 91 8.59 -4.68 -3.35
C GLY A 91 9.25 -5.04 -2.00
N LYS A 92 8.60 -4.63 -0.92
CA LYS A 92 9.04 -4.91 0.47
C LYS A 92 9.31 -6.39 0.72
N SER A 93 8.36 -7.27 0.33
CA SER A 93 8.51 -8.72 0.50
C SER A 93 9.71 -9.28 -0.26
N ALA A 94 9.97 -8.79 -1.48
CA ALA A 94 11.14 -9.21 -2.24
C ALA A 94 12.43 -8.80 -1.53
N ALA A 95 12.53 -7.56 -1.05
CA ALA A 95 13.70 -7.06 -0.34
C ALA A 95 13.99 -7.85 0.95
N ASP A 96 12.96 -8.18 1.73
CA ASP A 96 13.10 -8.98 2.96
C ASP A 96 13.60 -10.40 2.65
N ILE A 97 12.99 -11.06 1.66
CA ILE A 97 13.36 -12.43 1.27
C ILE A 97 14.79 -12.45 0.69
N VAL A 98 15.16 -11.47 -0.13
CA VAL A 98 16.52 -11.35 -0.65
C VAL A 98 17.53 -11.20 0.48
N ALA A 99 17.25 -10.34 1.47
CA ALA A 99 18.13 -10.16 2.63
C ALA A 99 18.27 -11.44 3.47
N GLU A 100 17.17 -12.18 3.66
CA GLU A 100 17.22 -13.46 4.39
C GLU A 100 17.87 -14.58 3.57
N ALA A 101 17.59 -14.66 2.26
CA ALA A 101 18.23 -15.62 1.36
C ALA A 101 19.76 -15.40 1.30
N ALA A 102 20.21 -14.16 1.27
CA ALA A 102 21.65 -13.84 1.24
C ALA A 102 22.43 -14.37 2.43
N LYS A 103 21.78 -14.68 3.55
CA LYS A 103 22.41 -15.25 4.76
C LYS A 103 22.64 -16.75 4.67
N VAL A 104 21.83 -17.49 3.88
CA VAL A 104 21.77 -18.96 3.93
C VAL A 104 21.83 -19.64 2.57
N ALA A 105 21.49 -18.96 1.49
CA ALA A 105 21.49 -19.53 0.14
C ALA A 105 22.91 -19.58 -0.44
N LYS A 106 23.13 -20.49 -1.39
CA LYS A 106 24.38 -20.58 -2.16
C LYS A 106 24.56 -19.35 -3.04
N ASN A 107 23.58 -19.10 -3.92
CA ASN A 107 23.52 -17.93 -4.78
C ASN A 107 22.14 -17.29 -4.66
N VAL A 108 22.07 -15.96 -4.79
CA VAL A 108 20.81 -15.21 -4.78
C VAL A 108 20.75 -14.32 -6.00
N HIS A 109 19.70 -14.51 -6.80
CA HIS A 109 19.35 -13.66 -7.91
C HIS A 109 18.04 -12.92 -7.57
N MET A 110 17.90 -11.70 -8.04
CA MET A 110 16.69 -10.91 -7.95
C MET A 110 16.30 -10.45 -9.34
N VAL A 111 15.06 -10.74 -9.79
CA VAL A 111 14.56 -10.39 -11.12
C VAL A 111 13.35 -9.47 -10.97
N PHE A 112 13.39 -8.30 -11.62
CA PHE A 112 12.34 -7.29 -11.53
C PHE A 112 12.27 -6.42 -12.77
N ARG A 113 11.07 -5.91 -13.07
CA ARG A 113 10.82 -5.06 -14.24
C ARG A 113 11.12 -3.60 -13.98
N ARG A 114 10.67 -3.09 -12.82
CA ARG A 114 10.77 -1.69 -12.39
C ARG A 114 11.46 -1.60 -11.05
N THR A 115 12.04 -0.47 -10.80
CA THR A 115 12.64 -0.08 -9.52
C THR A 115 11.77 1.01 -8.89
N HIS A 116 11.73 1.03 -7.56
CA HIS A 116 11.01 2.03 -6.77
C HIS A 116 11.96 2.77 -5.85
N TRP A 117 11.61 4.01 -5.52
CA TRP A 117 12.40 4.79 -4.58
C TRP A 117 12.38 4.14 -3.19
N PRO A 118 13.54 3.85 -2.62
CA PRO A 118 13.60 3.35 -1.26
C PRO A 118 13.33 4.47 -0.25
N VAL A 119 12.67 4.10 0.85
CA VAL A 119 12.50 4.94 2.02
C VAL A 119 13.42 4.41 3.12
N PRO A 120 14.57 5.03 3.35
CA PRO A 120 15.46 4.62 4.42
C PRO A 120 14.86 4.99 5.78
N ARG A 121 15.12 4.18 6.80
CA ARG A 121 14.70 4.50 8.18
C ARG A 121 15.30 5.81 8.68
N LYS A 122 16.51 6.14 8.21
CA LYS A 122 17.22 7.40 8.50
C LYS A 122 17.75 7.99 7.20
N VAL A 123 17.41 9.25 6.95
CA VAL A 123 17.96 10.04 5.85
C VAL A 123 19.34 10.54 6.26
N VAL A 124 20.33 10.45 5.37
CA VAL A 124 21.76 10.75 5.64
C VAL A 124 22.31 9.97 6.84
N GLY A 125 21.72 8.81 7.15
CA GLY A 125 22.12 7.98 8.28
C GLY A 125 21.80 8.52 9.68
N MET A 126 21.30 9.76 9.79
CA MET A 126 21.08 10.46 11.07
C MET A 126 19.59 10.82 11.29
N LEU A 127 18.96 11.49 10.35
CA LEU A 127 17.61 12.03 10.50
C LEU A 127 16.55 10.93 10.31
N PRO A 128 15.77 10.57 11.33
CA PRO A 128 14.68 9.61 11.16
C PRO A 128 13.71 10.06 10.05
N PHE A 129 13.33 9.16 9.15
CA PHE A 129 12.47 9.48 8.00
C PHE A 129 11.14 10.15 8.41
N LYS A 130 10.61 9.85 9.60
CA LYS A 130 9.38 10.47 10.10
C LYS A 130 9.43 12.00 10.10
N TRP A 131 10.58 12.61 10.36
CA TRP A 131 10.75 14.07 10.34
C TRP A 131 10.69 14.66 8.94
N VAL A 132 11.07 13.88 7.94
CA VAL A 132 11.04 14.30 6.54
C VAL A 132 9.72 13.90 5.87
N GLY A 133 9.17 12.73 6.19
CA GLY A 133 8.04 12.14 5.46
C GLY A 133 6.66 12.33 6.10
N LEU A 134 6.58 12.61 7.42
CA LEU A 134 5.31 12.59 8.15
C LEU A 134 4.92 13.96 8.73
N SER A 135 5.43 15.05 8.17
CA SER A 135 5.07 16.42 8.54
C SER A 135 4.07 17.02 7.54
N ARG A 136 3.33 18.06 7.95
CA ARG A 136 2.47 18.83 7.05
C ARG A 136 3.28 19.52 5.94
N MET A 137 4.51 19.95 6.25
CA MET A 137 5.41 20.51 5.25
C MET A 137 5.64 19.52 4.11
N THR A 138 5.97 18.27 4.42
CA THR A 138 6.19 17.25 3.38
C THR A 138 4.93 16.96 2.59
N SER A 139 3.79 16.86 3.27
CA SER A 139 2.50 16.70 2.58
C SER A 139 2.17 17.86 1.66
N ALA A 140 2.54 19.10 2.04
CA ALA A 140 2.36 20.29 1.21
C ALA A 140 3.30 20.32 -0.01
N PHE A 141 4.47 19.66 0.05
CA PHE A 141 5.40 19.52 -1.09
C PHE A 141 5.03 18.35 -2.02
N MET A 142 4.13 17.45 -1.61
CA MET A 142 3.57 16.44 -2.50
C MET A 142 2.73 17.08 -3.60
N PRO A 143 2.44 16.38 -4.73
CA PRO A 143 1.52 16.90 -5.73
C PRO A 143 0.24 17.44 -5.10
N LEU A 144 -0.17 18.62 -5.57
CA LEU A 144 -1.22 19.42 -4.94
C LEU A 144 -2.48 18.59 -4.65
N TYR A 145 -2.88 18.54 -3.37
CA TYR A 145 -4.09 17.81 -2.98
C TYR A 145 -5.35 18.51 -3.52
N GLN A 146 -6.38 17.76 -3.86
CA GLN A 146 -7.62 18.31 -4.45
C GLN A 146 -8.27 19.40 -3.57
N ARG A 147 -8.25 19.23 -2.25
CA ARG A 147 -8.76 20.21 -1.26
C ARG A 147 -7.61 20.96 -0.60
N SER A 148 -6.80 21.62 -1.42
CA SER A 148 -5.61 22.32 -1.01
C SER A 148 -5.90 23.64 -0.31
N THR A 149 -5.00 24.02 0.59
CA THR A 149 -4.98 25.34 1.23
C THR A 149 -4.48 26.43 0.27
N SER A 150 -4.69 27.69 0.62
CA SER A 150 -4.17 28.84 -0.17
C SER A 150 -2.63 28.83 -0.22
N MET A 151 -1.97 28.41 0.87
CA MET A 151 -0.51 28.28 0.94
C MET A 151 -0.01 27.20 -0.03
N GLU A 152 -0.65 26.06 -0.08
CA GLU A 152 -0.28 24.97 -1.00
C GLU A 152 -0.49 25.38 -2.45
N ARG A 153 -1.59 26.05 -2.78
CA ARG A 153 -1.81 26.60 -4.13
C ARG A 153 -0.72 27.59 -4.54
N TRP A 154 -0.29 28.47 -3.63
CA TRP A 154 0.83 29.37 -3.87
C TRP A 154 2.13 28.58 -4.09
N LEU A 155 2.40 27.59 -3.26
CA LEU A 155 3.60 26.75 -3.33
C LEU A 155 3.70 26.00 -4.67
N HIS A 156 2.58 25.44 -5.15
CA HIS A 156 2.52 24.73 -6.43
C HIS A 156 2.30 25.63 -7.65
N GLY A 157 2.02 26.91 -7.44
CA GLY A 157 2.02 27.97 -8.45
C GLY A 157 3.40 28.61 -8.60
N ILE A 158 3.57 29.76 -7.98
CA ILE A 158 4.82 30.56 -8.02
C ILE A 158 5.98 29.80 -7.33
N GLY A 159 5.71 29.06 -6.27
CA GLY A 159 6.68 28.26 -5.51
C GLY A 159 7.10 26.93 -6.17
N LYS A 160 6.54 26.57 -7.33
CA LYS A 160 6.83 25.30 -8.02
C LYS A 160 8.33 24.98 -8.18
N PRO A 161 9.23 25.94 -8.50
CA PRO A 161 10.66 25.66 -8.54
C PRO A 161 11.23 25.18 -7.21
N LEU A 162 10.73 25.68 -6.08
CA LEU A 162 11.16 25.26 -4.74
C LEU A 162 10.75 23.81 -4.45
N VAL A 163 9.52 23.46 -4.79
CA VAL A 163 9.01 22.06 -4.69
C VAL A 163 9.87 21.13 -5.52
N TRP A 164 10.17 21.52 -6.76
CA TRP A 164 11.01 20.72 -7.67
C TRP A 164 12.43 20.54 -7.13
N ILE A 165 13.07 21.63 -6.67
CA ILE A 165 14.43 21.59 -6.09
C ILE A 165 14.45 20.67 -4.86
N PHE A 166 13.44 20.76 -3.99
CA PHE A 166 13.34 19.91 -2.79
C PHE A 166 13.35 18.42 -3.15
N TRP A 167 12.49 17.99 -4.07
CA TRP A 167 12.41 16.58 -4.45
C TRP A 167 13.65 16.10 -5.20
N ARG A 168 14.21 16.91 -6.12
CA ARG A 168 15.46 16.55 -6.83
C ARG A 168 16.63 16.44 -5.86
N PHE A 169 16.73 17.33 -4.90
CA PHE A 169 17.75 17.23 -3.84
C PHE A 169 17.55 15.97 -3.01
N PHE A 170 16.31 15.67 -2.60
CA PHE A 170 15.99 14.45 -1.85
C PHE A 170 16.37 13.18 -2.61
N GLU A 171 16.06 13.11 -3.90
CA GLU A 171 16.46 12.00 -4.76
C GLU A 171 17.97 11.82 -4.84
N ILE A 172 18.72 12.91 -4.96
CA ILE A 172 20.21 12.86 -4.96
C ILE A 172 20.71 12.23 -3.65
N VAL A 173 20.17 12.65 -2.53
CA VAL A 173 20.53 12.11 -1.20
C VAL A 173 20.25 10.61 -1.14
N ILE A 174 19.05 10.19 -1.55
CA ILE A 174 18.67 8.77 -1.54
C ILE A 174 19.52 7.94 -2.51
N ARG A 175 19.79 8.46 -3.72
CA ARG A 175 20.64 7.80 -4.71
C ARG A 175 22.05 7.52 -4.16
N LEU A 176 22.64 8.51 -3.50
CA LEU A 176 23.98 8.38 -2.91
C LEU A 176 23.96 7.43 -1.70
N GLN A 177 23.01 7.60 -0.79
CA GLN A 177 22.88 6.80 0.41
C GLN A 177 22.66 5.31 0.11
N CYS A 178 21.78 5.00 -0.85
CA CYS A 178 21.42 3.64 -1.24
C CYS A 178 22.24 3.10 -2.41
N ARG A 179 23.23 3.86 -2.92
CA ARG A 179 24.08 3.46 -4.05
C ARG A 179 23.27 3.01 -5.28
N LEU A 180 22.15 3.69 -5.59
CA LEU A 180 21.24 3.28 -6.67
C LEU A 180 21.89 3.33 -8.06
N GLY A 181 22.97 4.08 -8.23
CA GLY A 181 23.76 4.14 -9.47
C GLY A 181 24.66 2.93 -9.67
N THR A 182 24.75 1.97 -8.73
CA THR A 182 25.54 0.76 -8.89
C THR A 182 25.05 -0.01 -10.11
N GLU A 183 25.98 -0.38 -10.99
CA GLU A 183 25.71 -1.24 -12.12
C GLU A 183 25.35 -2.65 -11.65
N ILE A 184 24.30 -3.20 -12.21
CA ILE A 184 23.81 -4.55 -11.91
C ILE A 184 24.07 -5.49 -13.08
N SER A 185 23.78 -6.78 -12.91
CA SER A 185 24.21 -7.89 -13.78
C SER A 185 23.94 -7.73 -15.26
N ASN A 186 23.01 -6.86 -15.68
CA ASN A 186 22.68 -6.63 -17.10
C ASN A 186 23.00 -5.20 -17.58
N GLY A 187 23.99 -4.55 -16.99
CA GLY A 187 24.46 -3.21 -17.39
C GLY A 187 23.49 -2.07 -17.08
N LYS A 188 22.43 -2.34 -16.29
CA LYS A 188 21.47 -1.35 -15.83
C LYS A 188 21.84 -0.90 -14.41
N ASN A 189 21.01 -0.07 -13.80
CA ASN A 189 21.15 0.36 -12.42
C ASN A 189 19.81 0.31 -11.69
N LEU A 190 19.82 0.67 -10.41
CA LEU A 190 18.63 0.64 -9.56
C LEU A 190 17.89 1.98 -9.47
N ILE A 191 18.27 2.98 -10.28
CA ILE A 191 17.62 4.29 -10.27
C ILE A 191 16.20 4.15 -10.83
N PRO A 192 15.16 4.58 -10.08
CA PRO A 192 13.80 4.61 -10.57
C PRO A 192 13.63 5.58 -11.75
N THR A 193 12.68 5.28 -12.63
CA THR A 193 12.34 6.14 -13.78
C THR A 193 11.39 7.26 -13.39
N GLU A 194 10.50 6.98 -12.44
CA GLU A 194 9.52 7.95 -11.96
C GLU A 194 10.12 8.87 -10.90
N PRO A 195 9.68 10.14 -10.82
CA PRO A 195 10.04 11.02 -9.73
C PRO A 195 9.61 10.48 -8.36
N PHE A 196 10.36 10.81 -7.30
CA PHE A 196 10.08 10.31 -5.94
C PHE A 196 8.64 10.60 -5.50
N GLU A 197 8.18 11.82 -5.70
CA GLU A 197 6.84 12.28 -5.33
C GLU A 197 5.70 11.54 -6.06
N SER A 198 5.96 11.04 -7.27
CA SER A 198 4.99 10.25 -8.03
C SER A 198 5.08 8.77 -7.68
N ASP A 199 6.28 8.19 -7.66
CA ASP A 199 6.51 6.77 -7.41
C ASP A 199 6.02 6.33 -6.03
N THR A 200 6.24 7.13 -5.00
CA THR A 200 5.82 6.81 -3.63
C THR A 200 4.31 6.67 -3.46
N ASN A 201 3.51 7.32 -4.28
CA ASN A 201 2.04 7.17 -4.28
C ASN A 201 1.52 6.20 -5.36
N GLY A 202 2.39 5.71 -6.23
CA GLY A 202 2.03 4.75 -7.29
C GLY A 202 2.11 3.29 -6.83
N GLU A 203 3.20 2.62 -7.17
CA GLU A 203 3.36 1.17 -6.95
C GLU A 203 4.08 0.80 -5.66
N GLY A 204 4.77 1.72 -5.02
CA GLY A 204 5.32 1.34 -3.74
C GLY A 204 6.49 2.12 -3.22
N THR A 205 6.32 2.53 -2.00
CA THR A 205 7.43 2.92 -1.15
C THR A 205 8.13 1.67 -0.68
N MET A 206 9.38 1.53 -1.00
CA MET A 206 10.16 0.38 -0.59
C MET A 206 10.91 0.66 0.71
N VAL A 207 10.32 0.29 1.85
CA VAL A 207 11.06 0.25 3.12
C VAL A 207 11.94 -0.99 3.13
N THR A 208 13.23 -0.81 2.86
CA THR A 208 14.17 -1.92 2.74
C THR A 208 14.87 -2.24 4.07
N PRO A 209 15.27 -3.52 4.26
CA PRO A 209 16.31 -3.86 5.26
C PRO A 209 17.59 -3.04 5.00
N PRO A 210 18.32 -2.62 6.03
CA PRO A 210 19.53 -1.81 5.85
C PRO A 210 20.59 -2.47 4.98
N GLU A 211 20.66 -3.79 5.02
CA GLU A 211 21.63 -4.61 4.27
C GLU A 211 21.28 -4.80 2.79
N PHE A 212 20.04 -4.51 2.35
CA PHE A 212 19.57 -4.82 1.01
C PHE A 212 20.44 -4.25 -0.11
N PHE A 213 20.65 -2.95 -0.13
CA PHE A 213 21.49 -2.31 -1.15
C PHE A 213 22.97 -2.67 -1.04
N PRO A 214 23.58 -2.73 0.17
CA PRO A 214 24.92 -3.30 0.35
C PRO A 214 25.11 -4.70 -0.23
N LEU A 215 24.14 -5.61 -0.08
CA LEU A 215 24.19 -6.96 -0.62
C LEU A 215 24.23 -6.99 -2.15
N ILE A 216 23.54 -6.06 -2.80
CA ILE A 216 23.61 -5.91 -4.26
C ILE A 216 24.93 -5.27 -4.68
N ALA A 217 25.36 -4.21 -4.00
CA ALA A 217 26.58 -3.47 -4.33
C ALA A 217 27.86 -4.28 -4.16
N ASN A 218 27.89 -5.25 -3.24
CA ASN A 218 29.04 -6.14 -3.02
C ASN A 218 28.96 -7.45 -3.82
N GLY A 219 27.93 -7.63 -4.66
CA GLY A 219 27.76 -8.80 -5.52
C GLY A 219 27.25 -10.06 -4.82
N ARG A 220 26.87 -9.99 -3.52
CA ARG A 220 26.25 -11.14 -2.84
C ARG A 220 24.87 -11.46 -3.40
N VAL A 221 24.18 -10.47 -3.96
CA VAL A 221 22.91 -10.58 -4.66
C VAL A 221 23.09 -10.08 -6.09
N SER A 222 22.83 -10.94 -7.08
CA SER A 222 22.84 -10.58 -8.49
C SER A 222 21.45 -10.04 -8.88
N ALA A 223 21.35 -8.74 -9.08
CA ALA A 223 20.10 -8.09 -9.49
C ALA A 223 19.99 -7.99 -11.02
N HIS A 224 18.82 -8.31 -11.56
CA HIS A 224 18.51 -8.30 -12.99
C HIS A 224 17.24 -7.48 -13.25
N ARG A 225 17.39 -6.34 -13.90
CA ARG A 225 16.24 -5.49 -14.28
C ARG A 225 15.65 -5.96 -15.62
N THR A 226 14.92 -7.07 -15.57
CA THR A 226 14.35 -7.79 -16.72
C THR A 226 13.17 -8.66 -16.26
N GLU A 227 12.76 -9.63 -17.08
CA GLU A 227 11.65 -10.54 -16.83
C GLU A 227 12.08 -11.99 -17.03
N ILE A 228 11.47 -12.94 -16.30
CA ILE A 228 11.53 -14.35 -16.63
C ILE A 228 10.61 -14.60 -17.82
N VAL A 229 11.10 -15.29 -18.84
CA VAL A 229 10.31 -15.64 -20.03
C VAL A 229 9.91 -17.10 -20.07
N ARG A 230 10.68 -18.00 -19.44
CA ARG A 230 10.35 -19.42 -19.33
C ARG A 230 11.15 -20.13 -18.26
N TYR A 231 10.64 -21.25 -17.80
CA TYR A 231 11.37 -22.23 -16.99
C TYR A 231 12.20 -23.15 -17.87
N MET A 232 13.27 -23.72 -17.29
CA MET A 232 14.03 -24.85 -17.76
C MET A 232 14.01 -25.94 -16.68
N PRO A 233 14.39 -27.18 -16.97
CA PRO A 233 14.41 -28.23 -15.94
C PRO A 233 15.23 -27.86 -14.70
N ASP A 234 16.32 -27.14 -14.87
CA ASP A 234 17.29 -26.75 -13.85
C ASP A 234 17.33 -25.24 -13.55
N GLY A 235 16.37 -24.45 -14.07
CA GLY A 235 16.43 -23.02 -13.85
C GLY A 235 15.41 -22.18 -14.63
N VAL A 236 15.80 -20.93 -14.93
CA VAL A 236 14.98 -19.94 -15.64
C VAL A 236 15.76 -19.23 -16.76
N VAL A 237 15.07 -18.79 -17.79
CA VAL A 237 15.59 -17.93 -18.85
C VAL A 237 14.99 -16.55 -18.70
N LEU A 238 15.85 -15.53 -18.73
CA LEU A 238 15.45 -14.13 -18.69
C LEU A 238 15.24 -13.59 -20.12
N LYS A 239 14.53 -12.47 -20.23
CA LYS A 239 14.21 -11.83 -21.53
C LYS A 239 15.42 -11.36 -22.31
N ASP A 240 16.52 -11.07 -21.63
CA ASP A 240 17.81 -10.72 -22.24
C ASP A 240 18.64 -11.94 -22.69
N GLY A 241 18.09 -13.16 -22.59
CA GLY A 241 18.72 -14.42 -22.97
C GLY A 241 19.56 -15.05 -21.84
N THR A 242 19.76 -14.38 -20.72
CA THR A 242 20.50 -14.90 -19.57
C THR A 242 19.82 -16.17 -19.04
N ARG A 243 20.60 -17.23 -18.80
CA ARG A 243 20.14 -18.46 -18.17
C ARG A 243 20.65 -18.49 -16.73
N LEU A 244 19.74 -18.71 -15.79
CA LEU A 244 20.05 -18.84 -14.37
C LEU A 244 19.73 -20.26 -13.90
N ALA A 245 20.75 -20.96 -13.42
CA ALA A 245 20.56 -22.25 -12.75
C ALA A 245 20.03 -21.97 -11.34
N VAL A 246 18.79 -22.33 -11.06
CA VAL A 246 18.11 -22.08 -9.78
C VAL A 246 17.31 -23.27 -9.29
N ASP A 247 17.39 -23.52 -7.98
CA ASP A 247 16.71 -24.62 -7.29
C ASP A 247 15.39 -24.15 -6.64
N CYS A 248 15.23 -22.82 -6.48
CA CYS A 248 14.06 -22.24 -5.84
C CYS A 248 13.71 -20.90 -6.45
N VAL A 249 12.49 -20.78 -6.95
CA VAL A 249 11.88 -19.52 -7.42
C VAL A 249 10.93 -19.02 -6.36
N VAL A 250 11.15 -17.80 -5.86
CA VAL A 250 10.26 -17.13 -4.91
C VAL A 250 9.54 -15.99 -5.61
N LEU A 251 8.24 -16.11 -5.75
CA LEU A 251 7.37 -15.11 -6.36
C LEU A 251 6.96 -14.08 -5.28
N ALA A 252 7.63 -12.94 -5.25
CA ALA A 252 7.25 -11.80 -4.42
C ALA A 252 6.43 -10.79 -5.25
N THR A 253 5.40 -11.31 -5.90
CA THR A 253 4.59 -10.66 -6.93
C THR A 253 3.28 -10.08 -6.40
N GLY A 254 3.11 -10.09 -5.07
CA GLY A 254 1.95 -9.51 -4.40
C GLY A 254 0.73 -10.42 -4.43
N TRP A 255 -0.45 -9.81 -4.32
CA TRP A 255 -1.72 -10.48 -4.13
C TRP A 255 -2.72 -10.01 -5.18
N GLU A 256 -3.68 -10.84 -5.50
CA GLU A 256 -4.84 -10.44 -6.29
C GLU A 256 -5.74 -9.55 -5.43
N SER A 257 -6.35 -8.54 -6.02
CA SER A 257 -7.23 -7.62 -5.27
C SER A 257 -8.70 -7.99 -5.43
N GLU A 258 -9.01 -9.29 -5.34
CA GLU A 258 -10.36 -9.79 -5.49
C GLU A 258 -11.08 -9.99 -4.15
N PHE A 259 -12.35 -9.57 -4.11
CA PHE A 259 -13.29 -9.92 -3.06
C PHE A 259 -14.15 -11.08 -3.55
N ASN A 260 -13.66 -12.31 -3.36
CA ASN A 260 -14.29 -13.52 -3.92
C ASN A 260 -15.69 -13.80 -3.34
N TYR A 261 -16.01 -13.22 -2.19
CA TYR A 261 -17.33 -13.33 -1.56
C TYR A 261 -18.38 -12.35 -2.12
N PHE A 262 -18.00 -11.42 -3.02
CA PHE A 262 -18.97 -10.59 -3.73
C PHE A 262 -19.45 -11.28 -5.00
N SER A 263 -20.76 -11.26 -5.24
CA SER A 263 -21.34 -11.66 -6.51
C SER A 263 -20.82 -10.77 -7.67
N PRO A 264 -20.87 -11.23 -8.92
CA PRO A 264 -20.51 -10.42 -10.08
C PRO A 264 -21.31 -9.11 -10.17
N ASP A 265 -22.60 -9.13 -9.79
CA ASP A 265 -23.48 -7.95 -9.78
C ASP A 265 -22.99 -6.90 -8.78
N ILE A 266 -22.63 -7.29 -7.56
CA ILE A 266 -22.08 -6.36 -6.56
C ILE A 266 -20.76 -5.77 -7.05
N ARG A 267 -19.87 -6.59 -7.62
CA ARG A 267 -18.60 -6.10 -8.17
C ARG A 267 -18.80 -5.08 -9.29
N MET A 268 -19.78 -5.32 -10.17
CA MET A 268 -20.14 -4.37 -11.22
C MET A 268 -20.70 -3.07 -10.64
N ARG A 269 -21.59 -3.12 -9.65
CA ARG A 269 -22.16 -1.95 -8.99
C ARG A 269 -21.15 -1.16 -8.17
N LEU A 270 -20.14 -1.81 -7.57
CA LEU A 270 -19.00 -1.13 -6.93
C LEU A 270 -18.15 -0.35 -7.93
N GLY A 271 -18.36 -0.53 -9.24
CA GLY A 271 -17.68 0.23 -10.29
C GLY A 271 -16.17 0.01 -10.25
N THR A 272 -15.74 -1.26 -10.19
CA THR A 272 -14.32 -1.61 -10.17
C THR A 272 -13.69 -1.28 -11.52
N ASP A 273 -12.80 -0.30 -11.53
CA ASP A 273 -11.95 0.02 -12.67
C ASP A 273 -10.62 -0.77 -12.61
N ASP A 274 -9.81 -0.65 -13.67
CA ASP A 274 -8.47 -1.27 -13.74
C ASP A 274 -7.53 -0.78 -12.62
N ASP A 275 -7.79 0.39 -12.03
CA ASP A 275 -7.03 0.98 -10.92
C ASP A 275 -7.74 0.87 -9.55
N GLY A 276 -8.74 -0.01 -9.46
CA GLY A 276 -9.51 -0.33 -8.26
C GLY A 276 -10.84 0.43 -8.19
N PHE A 277 -11.62 0.18 -7.15
CA PHE A 277 -12.86 0.90 -6.89
C PHE A 277 -12.65 2.02 -5.88
N TYR A 278 -13.34 3.13 -6.13
CA TYR A 278 -13.22 4.35 -5.34
C TYR A 278 -14.38 4.48 -4.35
N LEU A 279 -14.08 4.93 -3.15
CA LEU A 279 -15.02 5.05 -2.04
C LEU A 279 -15.02 6.47 -1.48
N TYR A 280 -16.18 6.95 -1.05
CA TYR A 280 -16.28 8.16 -0.25
C TYR A 280 -15.49 7.97 1.06
N ARG A 281 -14.59 8.89 1.37
CA ARG A 281 -13.63 8.78 2.49
C ARG A 281 -12.85 7.46 2.52
N HIS A 282 -12.66 6.77 1.40
CA HIS A 282 -12.07 5.43 1.35
C HIS A 282 -12.80 4.39 2.24
N LEU A 283 -14.03 4.66 2.62
CA LEU A 283 -14.84 3.87 3.57
C LEU A 283 -16.14 3.37 2.95
N LEU A 284 -16.87 4.21 2.21
CA LEU A 284 -18.26 3.99 1.87
C LEU A 284 -18.50 4.10 0.37
N HIS A 285 -19.27 3.15 -0.20
CA HIS A 285 -19.80 3.28 -1.55
C HIS A 285 -21.21 3.87 -1.50
N PRO A 286 -21.53 4.93 -2.28
CA PRO A 286 -22.84 5.61 -2.20
C PRO A 286 -24.06 4.73 -2.50
N ASP A 287 -23.89 3.64 -3.28
CA ASP A 287 -24.94 2.67 -3.59
C ASP A 287 -25.07 1.54 -2.56
N PHE A 288 -24.19 1.50 -1.55
CA PHE A 288 -24.19 0.50 -0.50
C PHE A 288 -23.93 1.13 0.86
N PRO A 289 -24.85 1.96 1.39
CA PRO A 289 -24.62 2.75 2.61
C PRO A 289 -24.44 1.89 3.86
N LYS A 290 -24.83 0.62 3.82
CA LYS A 290 -24.69 -0.37 4.90
C LYS A 290 -23.47 -1.30 4.72
N LEU A 291 -22.58 -0.99 3.77
CA LEU A 291 -21.33 -1.72 3.55
C LEU A 291 -20.13 -0.78 3.68
N ILE A 292 -19.37 -0.96 4.75
CA ILE A 292 -18.25 -0.08 5.09
C ILE A 292 -16.93 -0.84 4.95
N PHE A 293 -15.92 -0.16 4.43
CA PHE A 293 -14.57 -0.71 4.26
C PHE A 293 -13.59 0.02 5.17
N VAL A 294 -13.05 -0.65 6.19
CA VAL A 294 -12.01 -0.09 7.06
C VAL A 294 -10.64 -0.66 6.68
N GLY A 295 -9.63 0.20 6.60
CA GLY A 295 -8.27 -0.21 6.25
C GLY A 295 -7.96 -0.22 4.76
N ARG A 296 -8.84 0.31 3.91
CA ARG A 296 -8.60 0.46 2.46
C ARG A 296 -7.72 1.65 2.09
N ALA A 297 -7.66 2.68 2.91
CA ALA A 297 -6.77 3.81 2.69
C ALA A 297 -5.32 3.44 3.03
N THR A 298 -4.47 3.32 2.00
CA THR A 298 -3.06 2.96 2.19
C THR A 298 -2.21 4.19 2.49
N ALA A 299 -1.75 4.30 3.72
CA ALA A 299 -0.89 5.37 4.20
C ALA A 299 0.44 4.83 4.74
N VAL A 300 1.43 5.69 4.94
CA VAL A 300 2.65 5.33 5.69
C VAL A 300 2.30 4.98 7.14
N SER A 301 1.31 5.66 7.71
CA SER A 301 0.82 5.46 9.08
C SER A 301 -0.50 4.69 9.10
N ASN A 302 -0.56 3.49 8.51
CA ASN A 302 -1.79 2.71 8.40
C ASN A 302 -2.52 2.51 9.74
N ILE A 303 -1.81 2.29 10.84
CA ILE A 303 -2.44 2.10 12.17
C ILE A 303 -3.26 3.33 12.57
N ILE A 304 -2.69 4.53 12.42
CA ILE A 304 -3.38 5.80 12.71
C ILE A 304 -4.59 5.94 11.78
N THR A 305 -4.38 5.73 10.49
CA THR A 305 -5.43 5.83 9.47
C THR A 305 -6.61 4.90 9.77
N CYS A 306 -6.35 3.62 10.04
CA CYS A 306 -7.39 2.65 10.38
C CYS A 306 -8.11 3.01 11.70
N SER A 307 -7.38 3.52 12.70
CA SER A 307 -7.97 3.94 13.97
C SER A 307 -8.89 5.15 13.80
N LEU A 308 -8.52 6.12 12.99
CA LEU A 308 -9.37 7.26 12.66
C LEU A 308 -10.60 6.85 11.82
N GLN A 309 -10.43 5.94 10.88
CA GLN A 309 -11.54 5.36 10.12
C GLN A 309 -12.52 4.62 11.03
N ALA A 310 -12.02 3.81 11.96
CA ALA A 310 -12.86 3.09 12.92
C ALA A 310 -13.60 4.06 13.85
N ARG A 311 -12.95 5.16 14.27
CA ARG A 311 -13.60 6.20 15.07
C ARG A 311 -14.66 6.93 14.28
N TRP A 312 -14.36 7.35 13.04
CA TRP A 312 -15.32 7.98 12.14
C TRP A 312 -16.58 7.11 11.95
N LEU A 313 -16.38 5.81 11.73
CA LEU A 313 -17.47 4.84 11.61
C LEU A 313 -18.28 4.72 12.91
N ALA A 314 -17.62 4.68 14.07
CA ALA A 314 -18.31 4.61 15.34
C ALA A 314 -19.20 5.82 15.60
N GLU A 315 -18.75 7.03 15.21
CA GLU A 315 -19.54 8.26 15.33
C GLU A 315 -20.70 8.28 14.33
N LEU A 316 -20.51 7.73 13.12
CA LEU A 316 -21.58 7.57 12.13
C LEU A 316 -22.67 6.60 12.63
N ILE A 317 -22.28 5.44 13.19
CA ILE A 317 -23.22 4.46 13.76
C ILE A 317 -23.97 5.05 14.95
N ALA A 318 -23.31 5.90 15.73
CA ALA A 318 -23.93 6.60 16.87
C ALA A 318 -24.77 7.82 16.45
N GLU A 319 -24.95 8.06 15.13
CA GLU A 319 -25.73 9.15 14.56
C GLU A 319 -25.27 10.55 15.03
N ARG A 320 -23.95 10.71 15.33
CA ARG A 320 -23.41 11.97 15.81
C ARG A 320 -23.02 12.94 14.68
N PHE A 321 -23.02 12.49 13.47
CA PHE A 321 -22.97 13.30 12.26
C PHE A 321 -23.74 12.63 11.13
N VAL A 322 -24.06 13.39 10.08
CA VAL A 322 -24.86 12.93 8.95
C VAL A 322 -23.98 12.91 7.70
N LEU A 323 -24.12 11.85 6.92
CA LEU A 323 -23.45 11.76 5.61
C LEU A 323 -24.02 12.81 4.66
N PRO A 324 -23.20 13.32 3.71
CA PRO A 324 -23.70 14.11 2.60
C PRO A 324 -24.72 13.33 1.75
N GLU A 325 -25.47 14.04 0.93
CA GLU A 325 -26.35 13.41 -0.04
C GLU A 325 -25.56 12.51 -1.01
N ARG A 326 -26.23 11.49 -1.55
CA ARG A 326 -25.61 10.55 -2.49
C ARG A 326 -24.91 11.26 -3.65
N ALA A 327 -25.52 12.31 -4.18
CA ALA A 327 -24.98 13.09 -5.30
C ALA A 327 -23.63 13.73 -4.96
N ASP A 328 -23.51 14.30 -3.76
CA ASP A 328 -22.28 14.94 -3.29
C ASP A 328 -21.15 13.91 -3.07
N MET A 329 -21.49 12.73 -2.53
CA MET A 329 -20.52 11.63 -2.36
C MET A 329 -20.02 11.12 -3.72
N VAL A 330 -20.88 10.97 -4.72
CA VAL A 330 -20.50 10.57 -6.08
C VAL A 330 -19.63 11.62 -6.74
N GLN A 331 -19.96 12.90 -6.57
CA GLN A 331 -19.13 13.99 -7.08
C GLN A 331 -17.73 13.95 -6.48
N GLU A 332 -17.62 13.84 -5.16
CA GLU A 332 -16.32 13.76 -4.48
C GLU A 332 -15.49 12.56 -4.96
N ILE A 333 -16.11 11.39 -5.09
CA ILE A 333 -15.43 10.18 -5.63
C ILE A 333 -14.91 10.46 -7.04
N THR A 334 -15.71 11.13 -7.88
CA THR A 334 -15.30 11.48 -9.25
C THR A 334 -14.12 12.44 -9.27
N GLU A 335 -14.13 13.43 -8.40
CA GLU A 335 -13.05 14.42 -8.25
C GLU A 335 -11.75 13.75 -7.76
N ILE A 336 -11.82 12.90 -6.72
CA ILE A 336 -10.67 12.13 -6.21
C ILE A 336 -10.10 11.22 -7.29
N LYS A 337 -10.96 10.53 -8.03
CA LYS A 337 -10.57 9.63 -9.13
C LYS A 337 -9.84 10.40 -10.22
N ALA A 338 -10.41 11.52 -10.69
CA ALA A 338 -9.78 12.38 -11.69
C ALA A 338 -8.45 12.94 -11.19
N TRP A 339 -8.39 13.44 -9.96
CA TRP A 339 -7.19 13.96 -9.34
C TRP A 339 -6.07 12.90 -9.26
N LYS A 340 -6.35 11.70 -8.74
CA LYS A 340 -5.37 10.62 -8.67
C LYS A 340 -4.84 10.23 -10.06
N ARG A 341 -5.72 10.14 -11.05
CA ARG A 341 -5.36 9.79 -12.42
C ARG A 341 -4.54 10.86 -13.15
N SER A 342 -4.63 12.11 -12.72
CA SER A 342 -3.90 13.23 -13.37
C SER A 342 -2.40 13.21 -13.10
N TRP A 343 -1.92 12.57 -12.03
CA TRP A 343 -0.52 12.65 -11.64
C TRP A 343 0.10 11.34 -11.11
N MET A 344 -0.71 10.43 -10.53
CA MET A 344 -0.20 9.17 -10.01
C MET A 344 0.06 8.18 -11.14
N PRO A 345 1.19 7.46 -11.14
CA PRO A 345 1.42 6.35 -12.06
C PRO A 345 0.28 5.33 -12.00
N TYR A 346 0.06 4.63 -13.11
CA TYR A 346 -0.92 3.55 -13.13
C TYR A 346 -0.54 2.45 -12.14
N SER A 347 -1.53 2.04 -11.33
CA SER A 347 -1.42 0.90 -10.41
C SER A 347 -2.81 0.31 -10.18
N PRO A 348 -2.98 -1.02 -10.13
CA PRO A 348 -4.26 -1.66 -9.77
C PRO A 348 -4.78 -1.25 -8.38
N ALA A 349 -3.90 -0.73 -7.52
CA ALA A 349 -4.24 -0.26 -6.17
C ALA A 349 -4.31 1.28 -6.04
N ARG A 350 -4.34 2.04 -7.16
CA ARG A 350 -4.34 3.52 -7.13
C ARG A 350 -5.50 4.08 -6.30
N SER A 351 -6.68 3.46 -6.39
CA SER A 351 -7.87 3.89 -5.64
C SER A 351 -7.62 3.97 -4.14
N THR A 352 -6.80 3.08 -3.58
CA THR A 352 -6.52 2.99 -2.14
C THR A 352 -5.38 3.90 -1.67
N ARG A 353 -4.52 4.38 -2.57
CA ARG A 353 -3.28 5.07 -2.21
C ARG A 353 -3.53 6.50 -1.74
N ILE A 354 -3.09 6.82 -0.53
CA ILE A 354 -3.05 8.17 0.03
C ILE A 354 -1.65 8.53 0.57
N PHE A 355 -0.82 7.60 0.75
CA PHE A 355 0.58 7.55 1.20
C PHE A 355 1.05 8.77 2.00
N LEU A 356 1.75 9.74 1.36
CA LEU A 356 2.24 10.97 2.01
C LEU A 356 1.18 12.09 2.08
N HIS A 357 0.01 11.93 1.46
CA HIS A 357 -1.16 12.78 1.66
C HIS A 357 -2.00 12.38 2.89
N ALA A 358 -1.50 11.48 3.72
CA ALA A 358 -2.23 10.98 4.89
C ALA A 358 -2.73 12.10 5.82
N GLN A 359 -1.98 13.20 5.97
CA GLN A 359 -2.40 14.32 6.80
C GLN A 359 -3.66 15.00 6.25
N HIS A 360 -3.74 15.24 4.94
CA HIS A 360 -4.93 15.80 4.31
C HIS A 360 -6.13 14.88 4.50
N TYR A 361 -5.94 13.59 4.32
CA TYR A 361 -7.00 12.60 4.52
C TYR A 361 -7.47 12.53 5.98
N HIS A 362 -6.54 12.53 6.95
CA HIS A 362 -6.89 12.57 8.36
C HIS A 362 -7.66 13.84 8.71
N ASP A 363 -7.26 14.99 8.16
CA ASP A 363 -7.96 16.27 8.34
C ASP A 363 -9.40 16.22 7.83
N GLU A 364 -9.66 15.52 6.72
CA GLU A 364 -11.01 15.33 6.20
C GLU A 364 -11.87 14.52 7.17
N LEU A 365 -11.36 13.40 7.69
CA LEU A 365 -12.07 12.60 8.68
C LEU A 365 -12.37 13.39 9.96
N LEU A 366 -11.41 14.18 10.44
CA LEU A 366 -11.59 15.02 11.62
C LEU A 366 -12.61 16.13 11.41
N LYS A 367 -12.61 16.76 10.24
CA LYS A 367 -13.59 17.79 9.88
C LYS A 367 -15.00 17.25 9.81
N ASP A 368 -15.19 16.04 9.27
CA ASP A 368 -16.50 15.37 9.27
C ASP A 368 -17.03 15.17 10.70
N LEU A 369 -16.12 14.96 11.67
CA LEU A 369 -16.43 14.84 13.10
C LEU A 369 -16.53 16.18 13.85
N GLY A 370 -16.37 17.32 13.16
CA GLY A 370 -16.34 18.63 13.81
C GLY A 370 -15.10 18.89 14.66
N ILE A 371 -14.01 18.13 14.46
CA ILE A 371 -12.78 18.22 15.26
C ILE A 371 -11.75 19.08 14.53
N ASP A 372 -11.08 19.99 15.29
CA ASP A 372 -9.95 20.76 14.76
C ASP A 372 -8.81 19.82 14.30
N PRO A 373 -8.41 19.85 13.02
CA PRO A 373 -7.32 19.03 12.51
C PRO A 373 -5.94 19.36 13.07
N LEU A 374 -5.75 20.59 13.59
CA LEU A 374 -4.46 21.00 14.15
C LEU A 374 -4.27 20.42 15.55
N ARG A 375 -3.32 19.49 15.69
CA ARG A 375 -3.17 18.68 16.90
C ARG A 375 -1.99 19.06 17.79
N LYS A 376 -1.03 19.83 17.28
CA LYS A 376 0.13 20.24 18.08
C LYS A 376 -0.25 21.34 19.08
N ARG A 377 0.27 21.26 20.29
CA ARG A 377 -0.03 22.15 21.39
C ARG A 377 1.24 22.75 22.00
N GLY A 378 1.08 23.77 22.85
CA GLY A 378 2.13 24.40 23.63
C GLY A 378 2.98 25.42 22.85
N PRO A 379 4.14 25.80 23.39
CA PRO A 379 5.02 26.77 22.78
C PRO A 379 5.42 26.35 21.35
N PHE A 380 5.39 27.30 20.41
CA PHE A 380 5.71 27.09 18.99
C PHE A 380 4.76 26.09 18.28
N ALA A 381 3.50 25.95 18.74
CA ALA A 381 2.51 25.07 18.11
C ALA A 381 2.42 25.26 16.58
N PRO A 382 2.36 26.47 15.99
CA PRO A 382 2.31 26.64 14.53
C PRO A 382 3.54 26.08 13.80
N LEU A 383 4.74 26.22 14.37
CA LEU A 383 5.95 25.64 13.79
C LEU A 383 5.95 24.10 13.93
N LYS A 384 5.51 23.60 15.07
CA LYS A 384 5.37 22.16 15.27
C LYS A 384 4.31 21.56 14.33
N GLU A 385 3.21 22.27 14.08
CA GLU A 385 2.21 21.83 13.10
C GLU A 385 2.81 21.62 11.73
N LEU A 386 3.66 22.54 11.30
CA LEU A 386 4.22 22.50 9.96
C LEU A 386 5.37 21.48 9.84
N PHE A 387 6.28 21.44 10.81
CA PHE A 387 7.55 20.72 10.69
C PHE A 387 7.65 19.44 11.53
N ALA A 388 6.88 19.30 12.62
CA ALA A 388 6.97 18.10 13.43
C ALA A 388 6.19 16.93 12.80
N PRO A 389 6.68 15.70 12.95
CA PRO A 389 5.95 14.52 12.48
C PRO A 389 4.66 14.35 13.27
N TYR A 390 3.61 13.91 12.58
CA TYR A 390 2.39 13.46 13.21
C TYR A 390 2.57 12.02 13.71
N GLU A 391 2.24 11.80 14.97
CA GLU A 391 2.45 10.54 15.66
C GLU A 391 1.14 10.03 16.28
N PRO A 392 1.04 8.73 16.66
CA PRO A 392 -0.17 8.19 17.30
C PRO A 392 -0.64 8.98 18.53
N GLY A 393 0.31 9.58 19.26
CA GLY A 393 0.01 10.43 20.42
C GLY A 393 -0.83 11.66 20.11
N ASP A 394 -0.70 12.22 18.92
CA ASP A 394 -1.45 13.41 18.48
C ASP A 394 -2.97 13.12 18.31
N TYR A 395 -3.31 11.86 18.07
CA TYR A 395 -4.69 11.40 17.84
C TYR A 395 -5.30 10.61 19.02
N ARG A 396 -4.55 10.47 20.13
CA ARG A 396 -4.95 9.62 21.25
C ARG A 396 -6.33 9.96 21.79
N SER A 397 -6.61 11.24 22.08
CA SER A 397 -7.89 11.69 22.61
C SER A 397 -9.05 11.37 21.66
N ILE A 398 -8.81 11.45 20.34
CA ILE A 398 -9.84 11.16 19.33
C ILE A 398 -10.18 9.69 19.33
N VAL A 399 -9.17 8.81 19.30
CA VAL A 399 -9.36 7.37 19.26
C VAL A 399 -9.99 6.85 20.55
N SER A 400 -9.61 7.41 21.72
CA SER A 400 -10.23 7.04 23.02
C SER A 400 -11.64 7.61 23.23
N GLY A 401 -12.05 8.61 22.43
CA GLY A 401 -13.34 9.26 22.59
C GLY A 401 -13.38 10.41 23.60
N ASP A 402 -12.20 10.87 24.05
CA ASP A 402 -12.05 11.93 25.08
C ASP A 402 -12.05 13.35 24.48
N PHE A 403 -12.66 13.57 23.32
CA PHE A 403 -12.62 14.85 22.61
C PHE A 403 -13.95 15.62 22.63
N MET A 404 -14.97 15.07 23.30
CA MET A 404 -16.26 15.71 23.51
C MET A 404 -16.28 16.55 24.76
#